data_9a92e96aa7b9cdb0ea9f6b4a0e9f9bab
#
_entry.id   9a92e96aa7b9cdb0ea9f6b4a0e9f9bab
#
_cell.length_a   1.000
_cell.length_b   1.000
_cell.length_c   1.000
_cell.angle_alpha   90.00
_cell.angle_beta   90.00
_cell.angle_gamma   90.00
#
_symmetry.space_group_name_H-M   'P 1'
#
loop_
_entity.id
_entity.type
_entity.pdbx_description
1 polymer ?
#
loop_
_entity_poly.entity_id
_entity_poly.type
_entity_poly.pdbx_seq_one_letter_code
_entity_poly.pdbx_strand_id
1 'polypeptide(L)'
;VDTTFQAMQKIMKSHKDTRVIMIGGTPYDETWQNEKNKPFLGKNATIQKIIRLQREAAVKNDWAFVDFHNPVLEVNRVQQAKDPRFTLMQGDRIHPDNHGNMLMAYFFLKSQGLAGKPVAKVDIDASRRMVLANENCFVNELKVSDKGTISFTYLAKSLPYPMDTISRGWEKKHTQYEATLYAPIMEDLNQEVLRVDGLKGSYRLEIDGDSISTFSAEDLAKGINLAALTNTPQYQQAVRVMHLNEERWNIEKRFRRPEE
;
A
#
# COMPACT_ATOMS: atom_id res chain seq x y z
N VAL A 1 14.43 9.87 27.98
CA VAL A 1 13.54 8.86 27.40
C VAL A 1 12.41 8.54 28.38
N ASP A 2 12.73 8.17 29.65
CA ASP A 2 11.70 7.84 30.65
C ASP A 2 10.74 9.01 30.92
N THR A 3 11.27 10.23 31.06
CA THR A 3 10.47 11.44 31.30
C THR A 3 9.51 11.70 30.16
N THR A 4 9.94 11.49 28.91
CA THR A 4 9.10 11.67 27.73
C THR A 4 7.97 10.64 27.69
N PHE A 5 8.29 9.36 27.96
CA PHE A 5 7.25 8.32 28.01
C PHE A 5 6.28 8.52 29.16
N GLN A 6 6.73 8.98 30.33
CA GLN A 6 5.84 9.31 31.45
C GLN A 6 4.88 10.47 31.10
N ALA A 7 5.37 11.50 30.40
CA ALA A 7 4.53 12.59 29.92
C ALA A 7 3.49 12.11 28.90
N MET A 8 3.90 11.29 27.93
CA MET A 8 2.99 10.67 26.96
C MET A 8 1.94 9.79 27.65
N GLN A 9 2.34 8.96 28.60
CA GLN A 9 1.42 8.13 29.38
C GLN A 9 0.36 8.97 30.11
N LYS A 10 0.76 10.09 30.70
CA LYS A 10 -0.17 10.99 31.38
C LYS A 10 -1.22 11.56 30.42
N ILE A 11 -0.80 11.98 29.24
CA ILE A 11 -1.69 12.47 28.17
C ILE A 11 -2.62 11.36 27.71
N MET A 12 -2.10 10.17 27.39
CA MET A 12 -2.92 9.06 26.88
C MET A 12 -3.93 8.54 27.91
N LYS A 13 -3.59 8.56 29.20
CA LYS A 13 -4.54 8.19 30.28
C LYS A 13 -5.72 9.13 30.41
N SER A 14 -5.61 10.39 29.97
CA SER A 14 -6.73 11.33 29.93
C SER A 14 -7.69 11.09 28.75
N HIS A 15 -7.27 10.29 27.76
CA HIS A 15 -8.03 9.95 26.54
C HIS A 15 -8.35 8.45 26.49
N LYS A 16 -9.18 7.98 27.44
CA LYS A 16 -9.44 6.54 27.69
C LYS A 16 -10.02 5.78 26.50
N ASP A 17 -10.75 6.47 25.63
CA ASP A 17 -11.38 5.88 24.43
C ASP A 17 -10.51 5.96 23.18
N THR A 18 -9.26 6.39 23.31
CA THR A 18 -8.33 6.53 22.19
C THR A 18 -7.42 5.31 22.10
N ARG A 19 -7.43 4.64 20.94
CA ARG A 19 -6.45 3.60 20.64
C ARG A 19 -5.09 4.23 20.40
N VAL A 20 -4.07 3.76 21.12
CA VAL A 20 -2.69 4.24 20.98
C VAL A 20 -1.87 3.24 20.19
N ILE A 21 -1.15 3.74 19.19
CA ILE A 21 -0.19 2.97 18.39
C ILE A 21 1.17 3.65 18.51
N MET A 22 2.12 3.00 19.16
CA MET A 22 3.52 3.43 19.20
C MET A 22 4.21 3.00 17.90
N ILE A 23 4.92 3.92 17.26
CA ILE A 23 5.62 3.67 15.99
C ILE A 23 7.12 3.77 16.24
N GLY A 24 7.85 2.69 15.96
CA GLY A 24 9.31 2.69 15.84
C GLY A 24 9.72 3.34 14.51
N GLY A 25 10.59 4.34 14.59
CA GLY A 25 11.02 5.12 13.42
C GLY A 25 11.85 4.31 12.41
N THR A 26 12.19 4.96 11.30
CA THR A 26 13.03 4.41 10.24
C THR A 26 14.47 4.18 10.69
N PRO A 27 15.21 3.25 10.08
CA PRO A 27 16.65 3.13 10.30
C PRO A 27 17.39 4.35 9.75
N TYR A 28 18.58 4.61 10.32
CA TYR A 28 19.60 5.42 9.67
C TYR A 28 20.48 4.49 8.82
N ASP A 29 20.56 4.75 7.51
CA ASP A 29 21.30 3.89 6.58
C ASP A 29 22.81 4.16 6.65
N GLU A 30 23.52 3.42 7.49
CA GLU A 30 24.97 3.49 7.63
C GLU A 30 25.71 2.77 6.51
N THR A 31 25.05 1.84 5.81
CA THR A 31 25.66 0.92 4.86
C THR A 31 25.61 1.39 3.41
N TRP A 32 24.76 2.37 3.13
CA TRP A 32 24.68 2.97 1.81
C TRP A 32 26.01 3.57 1.35
N GLN A 33 26.57 3.07 0.24
CA GLN A 33 27.79 3.59 -0.34
C GLN A 33 27.51 4.87 -1.14
N ASN A 34 27.98 5.99 -0.60
CA ASN A 34 27.90 7.29 -1.24
C ASN A 34 29.17 8.10 -0.88
N GLU A 35 29.98 8.39 -1.91
CA GLU A 35 31.25 9.10 -1.74
C GLU A 35 31.07 10.54 -1.23
N LYS A 36 29.94 11.19 -1.60
CA LYS A 36 29.66 12.59 -1.23
C LYS A 36 29.05 12.74 0.16
N ASN A 37 28.52 11.66 0.73
CA ASN A 37 27.82 11.68 2.00
C ASN A 37 28.26 10.51 2.87
N LYS A 38 29.22 10.75 3.77
CA LYS A 38 29.71 9.74 4.70
C LYS A 38 28.72 9.49 5.83
N PRO A 39 28.55 8.22 6.26
CA PRO A 39 27.62 7.92 7.35
C PRO A 39 28.17 8.38 8.70
N PHE A 40 27.25 8.71 9.60
CA PHE A 40 27.53 8.88 11.03
C PHE A 40 27.40 7.51 11.71
N LEU A 41 28.52 6.85 11.92
CA LEU A 41 28.58 5.49 12.46
C LEU A 41 28.03 5.40 13.89
N GLY A 42 27.28 4.34 14.19
CA GLY A 42 26.65 4.08 15.49
C GLY A 42 25.29 4.78 15.68
N LYS A 43 24.86 5.63 14.75
CA LYS A 43 23.56 6.30 14.84
C LYS A 43 22.41 5.30 14.75
N ASN A 44 22.51 4.32 13.85
CA ASN A 44 21.48 3.28 13.73
C ASN A 44 21.36 2.42 15.00
N ALA A 45 22.47 2.08 15.65
CA ALA A 45 22.47 1.35 16.92
C ALA A 45 21.78 2.16 18.04
N THR A 46 21.93 3.49 18.03
CA THR A 46 21.24 4.37 18.97
C THR A 46 19.71 4.38 18.71
N ILE A 47 19.30 4.45 17.44
CA ILE A 47 17.88 4.37 17.05
C ILE A 47 17.29 3.03 17.50
N GLN A 48 17.99 1.92 17.32
CA GLN A 48 17.54 0.60 17.80
C GLN A 48 17.31 0.56 19.31
N LYS A 49 18.16 1.21 20.10
CA LYS A 49 17.96 1.32 21.56
C LYS A 49 16.67 2.08 21.89
N ILE A 50 16.41 3.18 21.18
CA ILE A 50 15.17 3.97 21.36
C ILE A 50 13.95 3.11 21.01
N ILE A 51 13.97 2.41 19.88
CA ILE A 51 12.86 1.56 19.42
C ILE A 51 12.57 0.43 20.41
N ARG A 52 13.62 -0.17 20.99
CA ARG A 52 13.44 -1.17 22.05
C ARG A 52 12.70 -0.58 23.26
N LEU A 53 13.08 0.60 23.74
CA LEU A 53 12.40 1.28 24.83
C LEU A 53 10.96 1.66 24.48
N GLN A 54 10.71 2.07 23.23
CA GLN A 54 9.34 2.33 22.74
C GLN A 54 8.49 1.05 22.76
N ARG A 55 9.05 -0.08 22.34
CA ARG A 55 8.35 -1.38 22.37
C ARG A 55 8.05 -1.82 23.80
N GLU A 56 9.01 -1.69 24.73
CA GLU A 56 8.81 -1.99 26.15
C GLU A 56 7.71 -1.10 26.75
N ALA A 57 7.71 0.19 26.43
CA ALA A 57 6.66 1.11 26.86
C ALA A 57 5.29 0.76 26.27
N ALA A 58 5.23 0.36 25.01
CA ALA A 58 3.99 -0.08 24.37
C ALA A 58 3.41 -1.31 25.09
N VAL A 59 4.22 -2.34 25.33
CA VAL A 59 3.82 -3.55 26.05
C VAL A 59 3.32 -3.20 27.47
N LYS A 60 4.06 -2.37 28.21
CA LYS A 60 3.71 -1.97 29.60
C LYS A 60 2.36 -1.24 29.68
N ASN A 61 1.95 -0.55 28.62
CA ASN A 61 0.73 0.29 28.62
C ASN A 61 -0.41 -0.31 27.79
N ASP A 62 -0.26 -1.52 27.28
CA ASP A 62 -1.24 -2.15 26.39
C ASP A 62 -1.49 -1.30 25.11
N TRP A 63 -0.43 -0.72 24.57
CA TRP A 63 -0.45 -0.01 23.30
C TRP A 63 -0.04 -0.92 22.15
N ALA A 64 -0.63 -0.73 20.99
CA ALA A 64 -0.12 -1.37 19.78
C ALA A 64 1.27 -0.82 19.41
N PHE A 65 2.08 -1.64 18.73
CA PHE A 65 3.41 -1.25 18.27
C PHE A 65 3.57 -1.58 16.79
N VAL A 66 4.07 -0.61 16.01
CA VAL A 66 4.44 -0.78 14.60
C VAL A 66 5.94 -0.55 14.46
N ASP A 67 6.63 -1.53 13.88
CA ASP A 67 8.06 -1.48 13.63
C ASP A 67 8.32 -1.10 12.16
N PHE A 68 8.83 0.10 11.92
CA PHE A 68 9.33 0.48 10.60
C PHE A 68 10.81 0.21 10.42
N HIS A 69 11.56 0.13 11.52
CA HIS A 69 13.01 0.02 11.48
C HIS A 69 13.48 -1.29 10.85
N ASN A 70 13.06 -2.42 11.43
CA ASN A 70 13.59 -3.72 11.00
C ASN A 70 13.19 -4.09 9.56
N PRO A 71 11.91 -3.96 9.13
CA PRO A 71 11.56 -4.32 7.75
C PRO A 71 12.21 -3.39 6.72
N VAL A 72 12.36 -2.08 7.00
CA VAL A 72 13.04 -1.15 6.09
C VAL A 72 14.55 -1.45 6.02
N LEU A 73 15.16 -1.73 7.16
CA LEU A 73 16.58 -2.14 7.22
C LEU A 73 16.82 -3.43 6.41
N GLU A 74 15.92 -4.39 6.51
CA GLU A 74 16.03 -5.66 5.78
C GLU A 74 15.94 -5.45 4.27
N VAL A 75 15.03 -4.61 3.79
CA VAL A 75 14.96 -4.25 2.36
C VAL A 75 16.28 -3.61 1.91
N ASN A 76 16.80 -2.63 2.65
CA ASN A 76 18.09 -2.01 2.34
C ASN A 76 19.20 -3.08 2.28
N ARG A 77 19.30 -3.96 3.26
CA ARG A 77 20.30 -5.03 3.31
C ARG A 77 20.24 -5.96 2.08
N VAL A 78 19.05 -6.40 1.72
CA VAL A 78 18.84 -7.30 0.58
C VAL A 78 19.19 -6.64 -0.75
N GLN A 79 18.80 -5.38 -0.92
CA GLN A 79 19.07 -4.66 -2.17
C GLN A 79 20.53 -4.19 -2.25
N GLN A 80 21.14 -3.77 -1.16
CA GLN A 80 22.57 -3.38 -1.10
C GLN A 80 23.52 -4.55 -1.34
N ALA A 81 23.08 -5.78 -1.10
CA ALA A 81 23.85 -6.96 -1.52
C ALA A 81 23.96 -7.09 -3.06
N LYS A 82 23.06 -6.48 -3.82
CA LYS A 82 23.05 -6.44 -5.29
C LYS A 82 23.65 -5.15 -5.84
N ASP A 83 23.32 -4.01 -5.26
CA ASP A 83 23.90 -2.70 -5.56
C ASP A 83 24.19 -1.95 -4.26
N PRO A 84 25.44 -1.82 -3.84
CA PRO A 84 25.81 -1.11 -2.61
C PRO A 84 25.40 0.37 -2.56
N ARG A 85 25.00 0.95 -3.70
CA ARG A 85 24.51 2.33 -3.81
C ARG A 85 23.00 2.44 -3.62
N PHE A 86 22.31 1.32 -3.44
CA PHE A 86 20.88 1.33 -3.16
C PHE A 86 20.60 1.88 -1.76
N THR A 87 19.55 2.68 -1.62
CA THR A 87 18.99 3.09 -0.34
C THR A 87 17.50 3.44 -0.50
N LEU A 88 16.70 3.13 0.51
CA LEU A 88 15.33 3.60 0.62
C LEU A 88 15.25 5.04 1.16
N MET A 89 16.39 5.61 1.57
CA MET A 89 16.48 6.93 2.20
C MET A 89 16.88 7.98 1.18
N GLN A 90 16.59 9.23 1.52
CA GLN A 90 17.12 10.40 0.84
C GLN A 90 18.59 10.64 1.23
N GLY A 91 19.20 11.69 0.70
CA GLY A 91 20.60 12.00 0.91
C GLY A 91 21.02 12.17 2.37
N ASP A 92 20.12 12.41 3.29
CA ASP A 92 20.39 12.50 4.73
C ASP A 92 20.42 11.15 5.46
N ARG A 93 20.17 10.04 4.74
CA ARG A 93 20.22 8.65 5.22
C ARG A 93 19.15 8.26 6.25
N ILE A 94 18.16 9.11 6.54
CA ILE A 94 17.15 8.84 7.58
C ILE A 94 15.72 9.10 7.11
N HIS A 95 15.50 10.13 6.27
CA HIS A 95 14.18 10.36 5.72
C HIS A 95 13.96 9.44 4.52
N PRO A 96 12.88 8.64 4.52
CA PRO A 96 12.57 7.78 3.39
C PRO A 96 12.30 8.60 2.13
N ASP A 97 12.77 8.11 0.98
CA ASP A 97 12.35 8.63 -0.31
C ASP A 97 10.97 8.06 -0.68
N ASN A 98 10.44 8.37 -1.84
CA ASN A 98 9.06 8.08 -2.22
C ASN A 98 8.72 6.59 -2.14
N HIS A 99 9.58 5.71 -2.66
CA HIS A 99 9.43 4.25 -2.52
C HIS A 99 9.57 3.77 -1.08
N GLY A 100 10.45 4.38 -0.28
CA GLY A 100 10.59 4.09 1.15
C GLY A 100 9.34 4.48 1.95
N ASN A 101 8.74 5.63 1.65
CA ASN A 101 7.48 6.06 2.26
C ASN A 101 6.33 5.10 1.91
N MET A 102 6.27 4.60 0.67
CA MET A 102 5.27 3.62 0.27
C MET A 102 5.45 2.28 0.99
N LEU A 103 6.68 1.82 1.19
CA LEU A 103 6.97 0.63 2.00
C LEU A 103 6.55 0.82 3.46
N MET A 104 6.76 2.00 4.04
CA MET A 104 6.27 2.28 5.39
C MET A 104 4.75 2.22 5.47
N ALA A 105 4.04 2.79 4.49
CA ALA A 105 2.57 2.67 4.40
C ALA A 105 2.14 1.19 4.30
N TYR A 106 2.81 0.40 3.48
CA TYR A 106 2.57 -1.03 3.37
C TYR A 106 2.76 -1.75 4.71
N PHE A 107 3.89 -1.56 5.39
CA PHE A 107 4.15 -2.20 6.69
C PHE A 107 3.15 -1.77 7.77
N PHE A 108 2.74 -0.51 7.75
CA PHE A 108 1.69 -0.02 8.65
C PHE A 108 0.36 -0.74 8.41
N LEU A 109 -0.13 -0.78 7.18
CA LEU A 109 -1.40 -1.43 6.82
C LEU A 109 -1.35 -2.94 7.10
N LYS A 110 -0.23 -3.59 6.78
CA LYS A 110 0.00 -5.00 7.09
C LYS A 110 -0.06 -5.27 8.59
N SER A 111 0.54 -4.41 9.42
CA SER A 111 0.50 -4.53 10.88
C SER A 111 -0.91 -4.33 11.46
N GLN A 112 -1.80 -3.67 10.73
CA GLN A 112 -3.22 -3.51 11.10
C GLN A 112 -4.10 -4.70 10.64
N GLY A 113 -3.51 -5.76 10.06
CA GLY A 113 -4.23 -6.94 9.60
C GLY A 113 -5.02 -6.72 8.30
N LEU A 114 -4.57 -5.80 7.45
CA LEU A 114 -5.21 -5.52 6.16
C LEU A 114 -4.63 -6.36 5.02
N ALA A 115 -3.45 -6.97 5.18
CA ALA A 115 -2.89 -7.87 4.19
C ALA A 115 -3.82 -9.06 3.92
N GLY A 116 -4.02 -9.39 2.65
CA GLY A 116 -4.91 -10.46 2.20
C GLY A 116 -6.40 -10.08 2.14
N LYS A 117 -6.77 -8.86 2.54
CA LYS A 117 -8.14 -8.37 2.34
C LYS A 117 -8.26 -7.75 0.95
N PRO A 118 -9.17 -8.25 0.09
CA PRO A 118 -9.29 -7.72 -1.26
C PRO A 118 -9.92 -6.32 -1.26
N VAL A 119 -9.54 -5.51 -2.23
CA VAL A 119 -10.26 -4.29 -2.63
C VAL A 119 -11.69 -4.66 -2.99
N ALA A 120 -11.84 -5.68 -3.84
CA ALA A 120 -13.08 -6.39 -4.09
C ALA A 120 -12.77 -7.76 -4.71
N LYS A 121 -13.71 -8.69 -4.60
CA LYS A 121 -13.61 -10.01 -5.23
C LYS A 121 -14.97 -10.43 -5.77
N VAL A 122 -14.96 -10.94 -7.00
CA VAL A 122 -16.11 -11.55 -7.66
C VAL A 122 -15.71 -12.92 -8.18
N ASP A 123 -16.52 -13.92 -7.87
CA ASP A 123 -16.35 -15.32 -8.28
C ASP A 123 -17.63 -15.78 -8.99
N ILE A 124 -17.54 -16.13 -10.28
CA ILE A 124 -18.68 -16.50 -11.13
C ILE A 124 -18.44 -17.90 -11.71
N ASP A 125 -19.46 -18.74 -11.68
CA ASP A 125 -19.54 -19.98 -12.48
C ASP A 125 -20.45 -19.72 -13.69
N ALA A 126 -19.86 -19.58 -14.87
CA ALA A 126 -20.59 -19.32 -16.10
C ALA A 126 -21.43 -20.53 -16.54
N SER A 127 -21.00 -21.75 -16.25
CA SER A 127 -21.72 -22.99 -16.60
C SER A 127 -22.99 -23.14 -15.79
N ARG A 128 -22.96 -22.73 -14.52
CA ARG A 128 -24.12 -22.75 -13.61
C ARG A 128 -24.91 -21.44 -13.65
N ARG A 129 -24.41 -20.41 -14.35
CA ARG A 129 -25.02 -19.06 -14.45
C ARG A 129 -25.23 -18.42 -13.06
N MET A 130 -24.25 -18.54 -12.17
CA MET A 130 -24.38 -18.05 -10.79
C MET A 130 -23.12 -17.37 -10.27
N VAL A 131 -23.32 -16.41 -9.37
CA VAL A 131 -22.25 -15.83 -8.54
C VAL A 131 -21.96 -16.81 -7.40
N LEU A 132 -20.73 -17.31 -7.33
CA LEU A 132 -20.30 -18.24 -6.27
C LEU A 132 -19.95 -17.49 -4.99
N ALA A 133 -19.28 -16.34 -5.13
CA ALA A 133 -18.88 -15.50 -4.01
C ALA A 133 -18.70 -14.06 -4.47
N ASN A 134 -18.91 -13.11 -3.54
CA ASN A 134 -18.51 -11.72 -3.66
C ASN A 134 -18.00 -11.23 -2.30
N GLU A 135 -16.94 -10.46 -2.31
CA GLU A 135 -16.35 -9.87 -1.11
C GLU A 135 -16.07 -8.39 -1.37
N ASN A 136 -16.48 -7.55 -0.43
CA ASN A 136 -16.35 -6.09 -0.49
C ASN A 136 -16.96 -5.44 -1.76
N CYS A 137 -17.97 -6.07 -2.36
CA CYS A 137 -18.72 -5.56 -3.50
C CYS A 137 -20.14 -6.09 -3.52
N PHE A 138 -20.95 -5.54 -4.44
CA PHE A 138 -22.26 -6.08 -4.84
C PHE A 138 -22.18 -6.52 -6.30
N VAL A 139 -22.81 -7.65 -6.61
CA VAL A 139 -22.96 -8.18 -7.96
C VAL A 139 -24.44 -8.48 -8.18
N ASN A 140 -25.03 -7.88 -9.21
CA ASN A 140 -26.44 -8.02 -9.54
C ASN A 140 -26.62 -8.28 -11.04
N GLU A 141 -27.80 -8.73 -11.45
CA GLU A 141 -28.22 -8.88 -12.84
C GLU A 141 -27.29 -9.75 -13.69
N LEU A 142 -26.73 -10.81 -13.10
CA LEU A 142 -25.89 -11.75 -13.85
C LEU A 142 -26.70 -12.40 -14.97
N LYS A 143 -26.21 -12.27 -16.21
CA LYS A 143 -26.75 -12.90 -17.41
C LYS A 143 -25.64 -13.64 -18.14
N VAL A 144 -25.89 -14.86 -18.50
CA VAL A 144 -25.00 -15.68 -19.33
C VAL A 144 -25.79 -16.12 -20.55
N SER A 145 -25.43 -15.63 -21.72
CA SER A 145 -26.08 -15.96 -22.97
C SER A 145 -25.63 -17.34 -23.48
N ASP A 146 -26.42 -17.95 -24.35
CA ASP A 146 -26.06 -19.23 -25.00
C ASP A 146 -24.84 -19.08 -25.95
N LYS A 147 -24.51 -17.84 -26.35
CA LYS A 147 -23.31 -17.52 -27.12
C LYS A 147 -22.07 -17.30 -26.27
N GLY A 148 -22.18 -17.45 -24.92
CA GLY A 148 -21.07 -17.34 -23.99
C GLY A 148 -20.79 -15.90 -23.51
N THR A 149 -21.59 -14.90 -23.90
CA THR A 149 -21.45 -13.54 -23.35
C THR A 149 -21.94 -13.52 -21.90
N ILE A 150 -21.15 -12.91 -21.02
CA ILE A 150 -21.46 -12.71 -19.60
C ILE A 150 -21.61 -11.21 -19.34
N SER A 151 -22.66 -10.82 -18.67
CA SER A 151 -22.84 -9.44 -18.21
C SER A 151 -23.42 -9.42 -16.80
N PHE A 152 -23.02 -8.43 -16.02
CA PHE A 152 -23.50 -8.21 -14.65
C PHE A 152 -23.28 -6.75 -14.25
N THR A 153 -24.04 -6.29 -13.27
CA THR A 153 -23.79 -5.02 -12.60
C THR A 153 -22.87 -5.25 -11.41
N TYR A 154 -21.83 -4.43 -11.30
CA TYR A 154 -20.81 -4.55 -10.26
C TYR A 154 -20.62 -3.21 -9.54
N LEU A 155 -20.61 -3.25 -8.20
CA LEU A 155 -20.34 -2.07 -7.35
C LEU A 155 -19.38 -2.46 -6.25
N ALA A 156 -18.11 -2.07 -6.38
CA ALA A 156 -17.11 -2.21 -5.32
C ALA A 156 -17.39 -1.21 -4.17
N LYS A 157 -17.04 -1.62 -2.95
CA LYS A 157 -17.10 -0.76 -1.75
C LYS A 157 -15.80 0.01 -1.52
N SER A 158 -14.75 -0.33 -2.26
CA SER A 158 -13.44 0.32 -2.22
C SER A 158 -12.94 0.55 -3.64
N LEU A 159 -12.06 1.53 -3.80
CA LEU A 159 -11.30 1.74 -5.04
C LEU A 159 -9.93 1.06 -4.94
N PRO A 160 -9.33 0.61 -6.06
CA PRO A 160 -7.94 0.19 -6.09
C PRO A 160 -7.03 1.37 -5.74
N TYR A 161 -5.87 1.09 -5.15
CA TYR A 161 -4.87 2.12 -4.91
C TYR A 161 -4.10 2.41 -6.22
N PRO A 162 -4.15 3.64 -6.75
CA PRO A 162 -3.41 3.99 -7.95
C PRO A 162 -1.94 4.27 -7.58
N MET A 163 -1.05 3.33 -7.89
CA MET A 163 0.39 3.49 -7.62
C MET A 163 0.96 4.66 -8.42
N ASP A 164 1.49 5.67 -7.72
CA ASP A 164 2.09 6.82 -8.38
C ASP A 164 3.40 6.44 -9.07
N THR A 165 3.47 6.72 -10.37
CA THR A 165 4.64 6.49 -11.23
C THR A 165 5.47 7.75 -11.45
N ILE A 166 5.13 8.87 -10.79
CA ILE A 166 5.85 10.13 -10.86
C ILE A 166 6.82 10.20 -9.67
N SER A 167 8.09 10.53 -9.95
CA SER A 167 9.08 10.74 -8.92
C SER A 167 8.75 12.00 -8.09
N ARG A 168 8.59 11.83 -6.79
CA ARG A 168 8.23 12.87 -5.83
C ARG A 168 9.22 12.90 -4.67
N GLY A 169 8.99 13.79 -3.70
CA GLY A 169 9.88 13.98 -2.56
C GLY A 169 10.93 15.06 -2.81
N TRP A 170 11.88 15.21 -1.90
CA TRP A 170 12.87 16.28 -1.97
C TRP A 170 13.86 16.10 -3.12
N GLU A 171 14.28 14.86 -3.36
CA GLU A 171 15.28 14.55 -4.39
C GLU A 171 14.64 14.13 -5.73
N LYS A 172 13.34 13.81 -5.74
CA LYS A 172 12.57 13.40 -6.93
C LYS A 172 13.23 12.27 -7.73
N LYS A 173 13.78 11.27 -7.03
CA LYS A 173 14.52 10.17 -7.67
C LYS A 173 13.66 8.94 -7.91
N HIS A 174 12.77 8.63 -6.96
CA HIS A 174 12.04 7.37 -6.95
C HIS A 174 10.52 7.58 -6.98
N THR A 175 9.80 6.58 -7.46
CA THR A 175 8.34 6.55 -7.52
C THR A 175 7.76 5.66 -6.41
N GLN A 176 6.47 5.80 -6.10
CA GLN A 176 5.79 4.85 -5.21
C GLN A 176 5.74 3.45 -5.81
N TYR A 177 5.55 3.37 -7.14
CA TYR A 177 5.49 2.10 -7.86
C TYR A 177 6.73 1.23 -7.64
N GLU A 178 7.92 1.81 -7.52
CA GLU A 178 9.15 1.06 -7.26
C GLU A 178 9.12 0.25 -5.96
N ALA A 179 8.28 0.64 -4.98
CA ALA A 179 8.11 -0.14 -3.74
C ALA A 179 7.57 -1.55 -3.99
N THR A 180 6.82 -1.77 -5.08
CA THR A 180 6.32 -3.09 -5.46
C THR A 180 7.42 -4.08 -5.86
N LEU A 181 8.61 -3.58 -6.17
CA LEU A 181 9.79 -4.41 -6.45
C LEU A 181 10.42 -5.00 -5.18
N TYR A 182 10.07 -4.46 -4.01
CA TYR A 182 10.70 -4.79 -2.73
C TYR A 182 9.75 -5.44 -1.73
N ALA A 183 8.45 -5.37 -1.96
CA ALA A 183 7.42 -5.99 -1.14
C ALA A 183 6.18 -6.35 -1.99
N PRO A 184 5.42 -7.39 -1.61
CA PRO A 184 4.23 -7.84 -2.35
C PRO A 184 3.01 -6.95 -2.07
N ILE A 185 3.15 -5.65 -2.38
CA ILE A 185 2.11 -4.64 -2.09
C ILE A 185 0.85 -4.92 -2.88
N MET A 186 1.01 -5.28 -4.16
CA MET A 186 -0.12 -5.56 -5.04
C MET A 186 -0.88 -6.81 -4.59
N GLU A 187 -0.14 -7.84 -4.20
CA GLU A 187 -0.70 -9.14 -3.76
C GLU A 187 -1.35 -9.06 -2.38
N ASP A 188 -0.74 -8.31 -1.47
CA ASP A 188 -1.20 -8.22 -0.08
C ASP A 188 -2.33 -7.18 0.11
N LEU A 189 -2.34 -6.07 -0.63
CA LEU A 189 -3.19 -4.92 -0.32
C LEU A 189 -4.02 -4.38 -1.50
N ASN A 190 -3.69 -4.74 -2.75
CA ASN A 190 -4.31 -4.10 -3.91
C ASN A 190 -4.88 -5.14 -4.88
N GLN A 191 -5.76 -6.00 -4.37
CA GLN A 191 -6.40 -7.07 -5.12
C GLN A 191 -7.88 -6.75 -5.39
N GLU A 192 -8.21 -6.44 -6.65
CA GLU A 192 -9.57 -6.38 -7.16
C GLU A 192 -9.77 -7.54 -8.13
N VAL A 193 -10.26 -8.66 -7.61
CA VAL A 193 -10.21 -9.95 -8.32
C VAL A 193 -11.52 -10.26 -9.01
N LEU A 194 -11.46 -10.49 -10.32
CA LEU A 194 -12.52 -11.10 -11.10
C LEU A 194 -12.10 -12.52 -11.49
N ARG A 195 -12.85 -13.52 -11.02
CA ARG A 195 -12.71 -14.93 -11.39
C ARG A 195 -13.97 -15.41 -12.10
N VAL A 196 -13.79 -16.10 -13.22
CA VAL A 196 -14.92 -16.66 -13.99
C VAL A 196 -14.54 -18.08 -14.44
N ASP A 197 -15.20 -19.08 -13.86
CA ASP A 197 -15.07 -20.47 -14.24
C ASP A 197 -16.07 -20.88 -15.33
N GLY A 198 -15.81 -22.03 -15.98
CA GLY A 198 -16.74 -22.65 -16.94
C GLY A 198 -16.72 -22.02 -18.34
N LEU A 199 -15.69 -21.26 -18.66
CA LEU A 199 -15.47 -20.64 -19.95
C LEU A 199 -14.61 -21.48 -20.90
N LYS A 200 -14.60 -21.13 -22.21
CA LYS A 200 -13.70 -21.70 -23.24
C LYS A 200 -13.27 -20.63 -24.21
N GLY A 201 -11.99 -20.66 -24.61
CA GLY A 201 -11.42 -19.71 -25.57
C GLY A 201 -10.99 -18.39 -24.93
N SER A 202 -11.24 -17.26 -25.59
CA SER A 202 -10.80 -15.94 -25.15
C SER A 202 -11.99 -14.99 -25.03
N TYR A 203 -11.91 -14.09 -24.06
CA TYR A 203 -12.96 -13.12 -23.74
C TYR A 203 -12.40 -11.71 -23.68
N ARG A 204 -13.07 -10.78 -24.33
CA ARG A 204 -12.83 -9.36 -24.16
C ARG A 204 -13.60 -8.88 -22.93
N LEU A 205 -12.89 -8.29 -21.99
CA LEU A 205 -13.47 -7.60 -20.84
C LEU A 205 -13.84 -6.18 -21.27
N GLU A 206 -15.09 -5.82 -21.03
CA GLU A 206 -15.61 -4.46 -21.18
C GLU A 206 -16.19 -4.01 -19.83
N ILE A 207 -15.95 -2.77 -19.43
CA ILE A 207 -16.48 -2.15 -18.21
C ILE A 207 -17.05 -0.79 -18.61
N ASP A 208 -18.36 -0.57 -18.37
CA ASP A 208 -19.09 0.66 -18.69
C ASP A 208 -18.99 1.08 -20.17
N GLY A 209 -18.82 0.10 -21.06
CA GLY A 209 -18.67 0.31 -22.51
C GLY A 209 -17.22 0.48 -22.98
N ASP A 210 -16.28 0.62 -22.07
CA ASP A 210 -14.85 0.69 -22.39
C ASP A 210 -14.23 -0.70 -22.51
N SER A 211 -13.49 -0.94 -23.62
CA SER A 211 -12.73 -2.18 -23.81
C SER A 211 -11.45 -2.14 -22.99
N ILE A 212 -11.32 -3.05 -22.02
CA ILE A 212 -10.22 -3.06 -21.06
C ILE A 212 -9.06 -3.92 -21.55
N SER A 213 -9.32 -5.21 -21.76
CA SER A 213 -8.32 -6.19 -22.20
C SER A 213 -8.99 -7.47 -22.70
N THR A 214 -8.18 -8.39 -23.24
CA THR A 214 -8.60 -9.74 -23.61
C THR A 214 -7.88 -10.76 -22.75
N PHE A 215 -8.62 -11.73 -22.23
CA PHE A 215 -8.10 -12.78 -21.35
C PHE A 215 -8.50 -14.15 -21.86
N SER A 216 -7.65 -15.15 -21.62
CA SER A 216 -8.02 -16.54 -21.85
C SER A 216 -9.02 -17.01 -20.78
N ALA A 217 -9.78 -18.05 -21.11
CA ALA A 217 -10.64 -18.73 -20.13
C ALA A 217 -9.84 -19.26 -18.93
N GLU A 218 -8.59 -19.67 -19.16
CA GLU A 218 -7.69 -20.14 -18.12
C GLU A 218 -7.27 -19.03 -17.16
N ASP A 219 -6.95 -17.82 -17.68
CA ASP A 219 -6.60 -16.68 -16.85
C ASP A 219 -7.79 -16.20 -16.02
N LEU A 220 -8.98 -16.17 -16.64
CA LEU A 220 -10.22 -15.84 -15.94
C LEU A 220 -10.55 -16.86 -14.84
N ALA A 221 -10.31 -18.14 -15.07
CA ALA A 221 -10.52 -19.19 -14.07
C ALA A 221 -9.51 -19.12 -12.90
N LYS A 222 -8.28 -18.66 -13.15
CA LYS A 222 -7.29 -18.35 -12.08
C LYS A 222 -7.65 -17.09 -11.30
N GLY A 223 -8.36 -16.16 -11.94
CA GLY A 223 -8.68 -14.84 -11.44
C GLY A 223 -7.68 -13.77 -11.92
N ILE A 224 -8.23 -12.69 -12.45
CA ILE A 224 -7.47 -11.51 -12.90
C ILE A 224 -7.58 -10.39 -11.86
N ASN A 225 -6.47 -9.67 -11.63
CA ASN A 225 -6.47 -8.52 -10.74
C ASN A 225 -6.76 -7.24 -11.53
N LEU A 226 -7.99 -6.72 -11.42
CA LEU A 226 -8.42 -5.49 -12.09
C LEU A 226 -7.67 -4.25 -11.58
N ALA A 227 -7.18 -4.26 -10.33
CA ALA A 227 -6.39 -3.16 -9.77
C ALA A 227 -5.03 -2.96 -10.48
N ALA A 228 -4.56 -3.95 -11.23
CA ALA A 228 -3.37 -3.84 -12.06
C ALA A 228 -3.64 -3.22 -13.45
N LEU A 229 -4.91 -3.06 -13.83
CA LEU A 229 -5.33 -2.55 -15.14
C LEU A 229 -5.65 -1.05 -15.04
N THR A 230 -4.72 -0.23 -15.46
CA THR A 230 -4.78 1.23 -15.29
C THR A 230 -5.87 1.91 -16.12
N ASN A 231 -6.41 1.23 -17.14
CA ASN A 231 -7.47 1.73 -18.01
C ASN A 231 -8.89 1.37 -17.53
N THR A 232 -9.05 0.73 -16.37
CA THR A 232 -10.38 0.45 -15.81
C THR A 232 -11.03 1.73 -15.27
N PRO A 233 -12.36 1.92 -15.41
CA PRO A 233 -13.05 3.10 -14.88
C PRO A 233 -12.82 3.33 -13.38
N GLN A 234 -12.80 2.28 -12.56
CA GLN A 234 -12.52 2.35 -11.13
C GLN A 234 -11.09 2.79 -10.82
N TYR A 235 -10.08 2.34 -11.59
CA TYR A 235 -8.71 2.82 -11.45
C TYR A 235 -8.62 4.31 -11.81
N GLN A 236 -9.24 4.72 -12.91
CA GLN A 236 -9.30 6.13 -13.32
C GLN A 236 -10.04 7.00 -12.30
N GLN A 237 -11.08 6.48 -11.67
CA GLN A 237 -11.75 7.15 -10.55
C GLN A 237 -10.79 7.30 -9.36
N ALA A 238 -10.04 6.27 -9.01
CA ALA A 238 -9.04 6.31 -7.94
C ALA A 238 -7.96 7.36 -8.20
N VAL A 239 -7.46 7.46 -9.43
CA VAL A 239 -6.50 8.51 -9.86
C VAL A 239 -7.09 9.91 -9.68
N ARG A 240 -8.37 10.11 -10.07
CA ARG A 240 -9.04 11.41 -9.86
C ARG A 240 -9.16 11.75 -8.36
N VAL A 241 -9.53 10.79 -7.53
CA VAL A 241 -9.59 10.97 -6.07
C VAL A 241 -8.21 11.32 -5.49
N MET A 242 -7.16 10.67 -5.96
CA MET A 242 -5.78 10.97 -5.55
C MET A 242 -5.40 12.42 -5.89
N HIS A 243 -5.66 12.89 -7.10
CA HIS A 243 -5.37 14.26 -7.51
C HIS A 243 -6.21 15.29 -6.73
N LEU A 244 -7.50 15.06 -6.55
CA LEU A 244 -8.35 15.93 -5.73
C LEU A 244 -7.87 16.02 -4.28
N ASN A 245 -7.38 14.92 -3.72
CA ASN A 245 -6.80 14.92 -2.38
C ASN A 245 -5.48 15.71 -2.34
N GLU A 246 -4.66 15.63 -3.38
CA GLU A 246 -3.43 16.43 -3.52
C GLU A 246 -3.75 17.94 -3.60
N GLU A 247 -4.75 18.32 -4.39
CA GLU A 247 -5.23 19.69 -4.46
C GLU A 247 -5.74 20.20 -3.10
N ARG A 248 -6.52 19.36 -2.41
CA ARG A 248 -6.98 19.66 -1.04
C ARG A 248 -5.81 19.93 -0.10
N TRP A 249 -4.77 19.11 -0.13
CA TRP A 249 -3.55 19.33 0.66
C TRP A 249 -2.85 20.63 0.33
N ASN A 250 -2.76 21.02 -0.94
CA ASN A 250 -2.15 22.27 -1.38
C ASN A 250 -2.95 23.49 -0.90
N ILE A 251 -4.28 23.41 -0.89
CA ILE A 251 -5.15 24.44 -0.35
C ILE A 251 -4.95 24.54 1.18
N GLU A 252 -5.02 23.40 1.88
CA GLU A 252 -4.85 23.34 3.33
C GLU A 252 -3.49 23.88 3.78
N LYS A 253 -2.42 23.60 3.03
CA LYS A 253 -1.08 24.14 3.28
C LYS A 253 -1.08 25.66 3.27
N ARG A 254 -1.76 26.30 2.31
CA ARG A 254 -1.87 27.78 2.22
C ARG A 254 -2.59 28.39 3.44
N PHE A 255 -3.60 27.70 3.98
CA PHE A 255 -4.27 28.15 5.21
C PHE A 255 -3.39 28.02 6.45
N ARG A 256 -2.58 26.97 6.53
CA ARG A 256 -1.70 26.74 7.68
C ARG A 256 -0.44 27.59 7.67
N ARG A 257 -0.01 28.06 6.49
CA ARG A 257 1.21 28.87 6.28
C ARG A 257 0.91 30.01 5.31
N PRO A 258 0.15 31.02 5.75
CA PRO A 258 -0.29 32.11 4.86
C PRO A 258 0.87 33.00 4.36
N GLU A 259 2.06 32.91 4.95
CA GLU A 259 3.24 33.70 4.60
C GLU A 259 4.23 33.02 3.62
N GLU A 260 3.97 31.78 3.22
CA GLU A 260 4.69 31.06 2.16
C GLU A 260 3.89 31.09 0.85
#